data_5e5364af2ae6ec4a1a0a76cb2262cba4
#
_entry.id   5e5364af2ae6ec4a1a0a76cb2262cba4
#
_cell.length_a   1.000
_cell.length_b   1.000
_cell.length_c   1.000
_cell.angle_alpha   90.00
_cell.angle_beta   90.00
_cell.angle_gamma   90.00
#
_symmetry.space_group_name_H-M   'P 1'
#
loop_
_entity.id
_entity.type
_entity.pdbx_description
1 polymer ?
#
loop_
_entity_poly.entity_id
_entity_poly.type
_entity_poly.pdbx_seq_one_letter_code
_entity_poly.pdbx_strand_id
1 'polypeptide(L)'
;MEIKATLQKPYTEAQRTDFIVKYNHNLGYEIEETETELQALGYTEEELALQEKERIAKLKLTGADVERGIYQVIGMDFDDILVHISELKPQGVDLKALKIELKANHFYRGNPYVDIVGELLGFSKTQLDNFFKTNDPQYLKE
;
A
#
# COMPACT_ATOMS: atom_id res chain seq x y z
N MET A 1 0.88 19.15 4.75
CA MET A 1 -0.36 19.76 4.19
C MET A 1 -0.05 21.10 3.58
N GLU A 2 -0.82 21.46 2.57
CA GLU A 2 -0.69 22.73 1.87
C GLU A 2 -2.04 23.45 1.81
N ILE A 3 -2.02 24.76 1.56
CA ILE A 3 -3.25 25.55 1.39
C ILE A 3 -3.90 25.17 0.05
N LYS A 4 -5.13 24.67 0.11
CA LYS A 4 -5.90 24.28 -1.08
C LYS A 4 -6.91 25.34 -1.50
N ALA A 5 -7.41 26.13 -0.55
CA ALA A 5 -8.36 27.21 -0.81
C ALA A 5 -8.31 28.23 0.33
N THR A 6 -8.75 29.45 0.04
CA THR A 6 -8.82 30.53 1.02
C THR A 6 -10.12 31.31 0.86
N LEU A 7 -10.62 31.88 1.97
CA LEU A 7 -11.73 32.81 2.00
C LEU A 7 -11.27 34.07 2.73
N GLN A 8 -11.21 35.19 2.02
CA GLN A 8 -10.70 36.45 2.55
C GLN A 8 -11.69 37.12 3.48
N LYS A 9 -11.18 37.72 4.54
CA LYS A 9 -11.97 38.59 5.42
C LYS A 9 -12.14 39.99 4.84
N PRO A 10 -13.26 40.69 5.10
CA PRO A 10 -14.40 40.20 5.90
C PRO A 10 -15.29 39.23 5.12
N TYR A 11 -15.86 38.26 5.80
CA TYR A 11 -16.84 37.32 5.26
C TYR A 11 -18.04 37.21 6.20
N THR A 12 -19.21 36.82 5.62
CA THR A 12 -20.42 36.58 6.41
C THR A 12 -20.37 35.19 7.05
N GLU A 13 -21.23 34.92 8.03
CA GLU A 13 -21.36 33.59 8.61
C GLU A 13 -21.82 32.58 7.57
N ALA A 14 -22.68 32.97 6.65
CA ALA A 14 -23.12 32.11 5.55
C ALA A 14 -21.95 31.70 4.65
N GLN A 15 -21.09 32.66 4.29
CA GLN A 15 -19.88 32.39 3.49
C GLN A 15 -18.90 31.48 4.23
N ARG A 16 -18.71 31.72 5.52
CA ARG A 16 -17.84 30.88 6.35
C ARG A 16 -18.38 29.45 6.43
N THR A 17 -19.66 29.28 6.69
CA THR A 17 -20.30 27.97 6.75
C THR A 17 -20.19 27.23 5.44
N ASP A 18 -20.48 27.89 4.30
CA ASP A 18 -20.38 27.28 2.98
C ASP A 18 -18.95 26.82 2.68
N PHE A 19 -17.95 27.63 3.04
CA PHE A 19 -16.54 27.26 2.87
C PHE A 19 -16.18 26.01 3.70
N ILE A 20 -16.58 25.97 4.98
CA ILE A 20 -16.30 24.84 5.86
C ILE A 20 -17.01 23.57 5.38
N VAL A 21 -18.23 23.67 4.89
CA VAL A 21 -18.95 22.52 4.32
C VAL A 21 -18.26 21.99 3.08
N LYS A 22 -17.78 22.88 2.20
CA LYS A 22 -17.08 22.51 0.97
C LYS A 22 -15.74 21.84 1.24
N TYR A 23 -15.01 22.32 2.25
CA TYR A 23 -13.67 21.84 2.62
C TYR A 23 -13.67 21.25 4.04
N ASN A 24 -14.56 20.31 4.30
CA ASN A 24 -14.70 19.75 5.65
C ASN A 24 -13.68 18.64 5.93
N HIS A 25 -13.55 18.34 7.22
CA HIS A 25 -12.63 17.31 7.70
C HIS A 25 -12.90 15.93 7.11
N ASN A 26 -14.15 15.56 6.88
CA ASN A 26 -14.52 14.26 6.29
C ASN A 26 -14.03 14.11 4.85
N LEU A 27 -13.76 15.22 4.15
CA LEU A 27 -13.19 15.23 2.82
C LEU A 27 -11.65 15.35 2.83
N GLY A 28 -11.02 15.30 4.00
CA GLY A 28 -9.57 15.31 4.15
C GLY A 28 -8.96 16.71 4.32
N TYR A 29 -9.77 17.72 4.62
CA TYR A 29 -9.29 19.09 4.84
C TYR A 29 -9.24 19.46 6.30
N GLU A 30 -8.34 20.36 6.66
CA GLU A 30 -8.31 21.05 7.94
C GLU A 30 -8.55 22.55 7.72
N ILE A 31 -9.35 23.14 8.57
CA ILE A 31 -9.66 24.59 8.49
C ILE A 31 -8.83 25.32 9.53
N GLU A 32 -8.10 26.36 9.07
CA GLU A 32 -7.40 27.29 9.93
C GLU A 32 -7.89 28.71 9.65
N GLU A 33 -8.10 29.47 10.70
CA GLU A 33 -8.48 30.89 10.61
C GLU A 33 -7.30 31.75 11.01
N THR A 34 -6.93 32.69 10.13
CA THR A 34 -5.91 33.68 10.38
C THR A 34 -6.55 35.05 10.60
N GLU A 35 -5.76 36.09 10.86
CA GLU A 35 -6.27 37.46 11.01
C GLU A 35 -6.90 37.96 9.70
N THR A 36 -6.49 37.48 8.53
CA THR A 36 -6.89 37.97 7.23
C THR A 36 -7.76 37.04 6.42
N GLU A 37 -7.76 35.74 6.72
CA GLU A 37 -8.44 34.76 5.89
C GLU A 37 -8.75 33.44 6.62
N LEU A 38 -9.67 32.67 6.05
CA LEU A 38 -9.93 31.29 6.42
C LEU A 38 -9.23 30.40 5.39
N GLN A 39 -8.50 29.40 5.85
CA GLN A 39 -7.70 28.52 5.00
C GLN A 39 -8.21 27.09 5.08
N ALA A 40 -8.32 26.43 3.93
CA ALA A 40 -8.54 24.98 3.86
C ALA A 40 -7.20 24.31 3.50
N LEU A 41 -6.68 23.51 4.41
CA LEU A 41 -5.43 22.77 4.24
C LEU A 41 -5.72 21.35 3.83
N GLY A 42 -5.04 20.86 2.81
CA GLY A 42 -5.14 19.49 2.35
C GLY A 42 -3.77 18.86 2.17
N TYR A 43 -3.76 17.54 2.03
CA TYR A 43 -2.51 16.82 1.81
C TYR A 43 -1.93 17.12 0.41
N THR A 44 -0.59 17.20 0.35
CA THR A 44 0.12 17.27 -0.93
C THR A 44 0.08 15.91 -1.63
N GLU A 45 0.38 15.88 -2.92
CA GLU A 45 0.48 14.62 -3.66
C GLU A 45 1.53 13.70 -3.06
N GLU A 46 2.65 14.26 -2.59
CA GLU A 46 3.72 13.49 -1.94
C GLU A 46 3.25 12.87 -0.62
N GLU A 47 2.51 13.62 0.19
CA GLU A 47 1.93 13.11 1.44
C GLU A 47 0.91 12.00 1.19
N LEU A 48 0.04 12.16 0.18
CA LEU A 48 -0.94 11.16 -0.20
C LEU A 48 -0.27 9.89 -0.71
N ALA A 49 0.78 10.03 -1.52
CA ALA A 49 1.56 8.89 -2.02
C ALA A 49 2.23 8.11 -0.88
N LEU A 50 2.76 8.82 0.12
CA LEU A 50 3.37 8.20 1.29
C LEU A 50 2.32 7.45 2.13
N GLN A 51 1.16 8.04 2.36
CA GLN A 51 0.05 7.41 3.08
C GLN A 51 -0.42 6.14 2.38
N GLU A 52 -0.55 6.17 1.05
CA GLU A 52 -0.95 5.01 0.25
C GLU A 52 0.10 3.90 0.33
N LYS A 53 1.37 4.25 0.26
CA LYS A 53 2.48 3.29 0.40
C LYS A 53 2.45 2.61 1.77
N GLU A 54 2.23 3.37 2.84
CA GLU A 54 2.12 2.84 4.20
C GLU A 54 0.89 1.94 4.35
N ARG A 55 -0.23 2.34 3.76
CA ARG A 55 -1.46 1.56 3.77
C ARG A 55 -1.27 0.21 3.09
N ILE A 56 -0.65 0.20 1.92
CA ILE A 56 -0.35 -1.02 1.16
C ILE A 56 0.61 -1.92 1.94
N ALA A 57 1.65 -1.36 2.55
CA ALA A 57 2.62 -2.12 3.34
C ALA A 57 1.99 -2.87 4.52
N LYS A 58 0.89 -2.37 5.06
CA LYS A 58 0.15 -2.99 6.17
C LYS A 58 -0.86 -4.04 5.73
N LEU A 59 -1.13 -4.17 4.44
CA LEU A 59 -2.00 -5.23 3.93
C LEU A 59 -1.37 -6.59 4.23
N LYS A 60 -2.21 -7.52 4.64
CA LYS A 60 -1.74 -8.87 4.97
C LYS A 60 -2.64 -9.94 4.35
N LEU A 61 -2.02 -11.05 3.98
CA LEU A 61 -2.71 -12.28 3.62
C LEU A 61 -2.19 -13.40 4.52
N THR A 62 -3.00 -14.43 4.73
CA THR A 62 -2.52 -15.63 5.43
C THR A 62 -1.50 -16.35 4.56
N GLY A 63 -0.60 -17.11 5.19
CA GLY A 63 0.36 -17.93 4.45
C GLY A 63 -0.33 -18.89 3.51
N ALA A 64 -1.45 -19.49 3.93
CA ALA A 64 -2.24 -20.38 3.10
C ALA A 64 -2.82 -19.68 1.87
N ASP A 65 -3.32 -18.46 2.01
CA ASP A 65 -3.85 -17.69 0.87
C ASP A 65 -2.76 -17.36 -0.13
N VAL A 66 -1.58 -16.96 0.33
CA VAL A 66 -0.44 -16.65 -0.54
C VAL A 66 0.03 -17.91 -1.27
N GLU A 67 0.23 -19.00 -0.56
CA GLU A 67 0.68 -20.27 -1.15
C GLU A 67 -0.34 -20.80 -2.18
N ARG A 68 -1.62 -20.77 -1.83
CA ARG A 68 -2.70 -21.21 -2.72
C ARG A 68 -2.78 -20.35 -3.97
N GLY A 69 -2.64 -19.03 -3.81
CA GLY A 69 -2.67 -18.09 -4.94
C GLY A 69 -1.53 -18.32 -5.90
N ILE A 70 -0.31 -18.50 -5.41
CA ILE A 70 0.87 -18.77 -6.23
C ILE A 70 0.72 -20.14 -6.90
N TYR A 71 0.26 -21.16 -6.19
CA TYR A 71 0.01 -22.48 -6.74
C TYR A 71 -0.96 -22.44 -7.93
N GLN A 72 -2.03 -21.66 -7.83
CA GLN A 72 -3.00 -21.54 -8.93
C GLN A 72 -2.42 -20.89 -10.17
N VAL A 73 -1.41 -20.03 -10.02
CA VAL A 73 -0.83 -19.29 -11.16
C VAL A 73 0.35 -20.01 -11.80
N ILE A 74 1.27 -20.54 -10.98
CA ILE A 74 2.51 -21.14 -11.49
C ILE A 74 2.70 -22.62 -11.09
N GLY A 75 1.76 -23.20 -10.34
CA GLY A 75 1.80 -24.61 -9.97
C GLY A 75 2.84 -24.97 -8.93
N MET A 76 3.34 -23.99 -8.16
CA MET A 76 4.35 -24.20 -7.11
C MET A 76 3.77 -23.97 -5.73
N ASP A 77 4.01 -24.89 -4.81
CA ASP A 77 3.83 -24.62 -3.39
C ASP A 77 5.10 -23.98 -2.80
N PHE A 78 5.12 -23.72 -1.50
CA PHE A 78 6.29 -23.09 -0.87
C PHE A 78 7.54 -23.96 -0.88
N ASP A 79 7.39 -25.27 -0.81
CA ASP A 79 8.51 -26.19 -0.90
C ASP A 79 9.12 -26.16 -2.31
N ASP A 80 8.28 -26.14 -3.34
CA ASP A 80 8.71 -26.01 -4.76
C ASP A 80 9.41 -24.67 -4.98
N ILE A 81 8.89 -23.60 -4.41
CA ILE A 81 9.50 -22.26 -4.49
C ILE A 81 10.88 -22.25 -3.88
N LEU A 82 11.05 -22.87 -2.70
CA LEU A 82 12.36 -22.96 -2.04
C LEU A 82 13.37 -23.70 -2.91
N VAL A 83 12.98 -24.81 -3.54
CA VAL A 83 13.83 -25.57 -4.44
C VAL A 83 14.21 -24.72 -5.66
N HIS A 84 13.22 -24.05 -6.27
CA HIS A 84 13.44 -23.20 -7.44
C HIS A 84 14.41 -22.05 -7.14
N ILE A 85 14.22 -21.34 -6.03
CA ILE A 85 15.10 -20.24 -5.62
C ILE A 85 16.50 -20.78 -5.29
N SER A 86 16.61 -21.93 -4.64
CA SER A 86 17.88 -22.59 -4.36
C SER A 86 18.66 -22.88 -5.66
N GLU A 87 17.98 -23.31 -6.70
CA GLU A 87 18.58 -23.58 -8.01
C GLU A 87 19.04 -22.31 -8.73
N LEU A 88 18.33 -21.19 -8.55
CA LEU A 88 18.71 -19.90 -9.12
C LEU A 88 19.96 -19.30 -8.47
N LYS A 89 20.30 -19.72 -7.27
CA LYS A 89 21.45 -19.23 -6.49
C LYS A 89 21.55 -17.68 -6.45
N PRO A 90 20.47 -16.99 -6.04
CA PRO A 90 20.49 -15.52 -6.07
C PRO A 90 21.50 -14.98 -5.04
N GLN A 91 22.23 -13.93 -5.43
CA GLN A 91 23.15 -13.26 -4.54
C GLN A 91 22.38 -12.44 -3.50
N GLY A 92 22.89 -12.43 -2.26
CA GLY A 92 22.34 -11.62 -1.20
C GLY A 92 21.05 -12.16 -0.59
N VAL A 93 20.61 -13.35 -0.96
CA VAL A 93 19.41 -13.98 -0.38
C VAL A 93 19.85 -15.09 0.59
N ASP A 94 19.42 -14.96 1.84
CA ASP A 94 19.62 -15.99 2.87
C ASP A 94 18.49 -17.02 2.76
N LEU A 95 18.80 -18.18 2.20
CA LEU A 95 17.81 -19.25 1.97
C LEU A 95 17.23 -19.81 3.26
N LYS A 96 18.01 -19.85 4.34
CA LYS A 96 17.51 -20.32 5.64
C LYS A 96 16.51 -19.33 6.23
N ALA A 97 16.81 -18.03 6.15
CA ALA A 97 15.91 -16.99 6.57
C ALA A 97 14.62 -17.00 5.74
N LEU A 98 14.72 -17.16 4.43
CA LEU A 98 13.58 -17.29 3.54
C LEU A 98 12.69 -18.49 3.92
N LYS A 99 13.30 -19.63 4.22
CA LYS A 99 12.56 -20.81 4.64
C LYS A 99 11.77 -20.56 5.94
N ILE A 100 12.36 -19.81 6.86
CA ILE A 100 11.68 -19.42 8.11
C ILE A 100 10.50 -18.48 7.79
N GLU A 101 10.71 -17.48 6.94
CA GLU A 101 9.67 -16.53 6.55
C GLU A 101 8.49 -17.22 5.85
N LEU A 102 8.74 -18.20 4.98
CA LEU A 102 7.68 -18.93 4.29
C LEU A 102 6.80 -19.76 5.21
N LYS A 103 7.24 -20.03 6.45
CA LYS A 103 6.45 -20.73 7.46
C LYS A 103 5.56 -19.80 8.30
N ALA A 104 5.64 -18.49 8.10
CA ALA A 104 4.85 -17.53 8.83
C ALA A 104 3.35 -17.73 8.57
N ASN A 105 2.52 -17.48 9.58
CA ASN A 105 1.07 -17.61 9.45
C ASN A 105 0.47 -16.50 8.56
N HIS A 106 1.13 -15.34 8.50
CA HIS A 106 0.69 -14.17 7.76
C HIS A 106 1.87 -13.53 7.04
N PHE A 107 1.59 -12.96 5.87
CA PHE A 107 2.54 -12.13 5.15
C PHE A 107 2.00 -10.72 5.04
N TYR A 108 2.81 -9.74 5.41
CA TYR A 108 2.53 -8.33 5.16
C TYR A 108 3.10 -7.94 3.80
N ARG A 109 2.35 -7.13 3.04
CA ARG A 109 2.84 -6.67 1.73
C ARG A 109 4.19 -5.96 1.82
N GLY A 110 4.43 -5.23 2.92
CA GLY A 110 5.69 -4.52 3.18
C GLY A 110 6.85 -5.40 3.63
N ASN A 111 6.64 -6.71 3.81
CA ASN A 111 7.73 -7.63 4.16
C ASN A 111 8.70 -7.72 2.98
N PRO A 112 10.01 -7.41 3.18
CA PRO A 112 10.99 -7.45 2.09
C PRO A 112 11.07 -8.79 1.35
N TYR A 113 10.80 -9.91 2.02
CA TYR A 113 10.81 -11.23 1.39
C TYR A 113 9.69 -11.40 0.37
N VAL A 114 8.58 -10.70 0.51
CA VAL A 114 7.49 -10.72 -0.48
C VAL A 114 7.99 -10.18 -1.82
N ASP A 115 8.70 -9.05 -1.82
CA ASP A 115 9.29 -8.49 -3.04
C ASP A 115 10.40 -9.36 -3.60
N ILE A 116 11.26 -9.91 -2.75
CA ILE A 116 12.36 -10.77 -3.19
C ILE A 116 11.82 -12.01 -3.88
N VAL A 117 10.90 -12.73 -3.26
CA VAL A 117 10.29 -13.93 -3.83
C VAL A 117 9.49 -13.58 -5.08
N GLY A 118 8.71 -12.51 -5.04
CA GLY A 118 7.92 -12.05 -6.17
C GLY A 118 8.79 -11.77 -7.39
N GLU A 119 9.89 -11.06 -7.23
CA GLU A 119 10.83 -10.78 -8.31
C GLU A 119 11.44 -12.06 -8.90
N LEU A 120 11.87 -12.98 -8.03
CA LEU A 120 12.44 -14.25 -8.46
C LEU A 120 11.44 -15.15 -9.18
N LEU A 121 10.15 -15.02 -8.91
CA LEU A 121 9.07 -15.74 -9.57
C LEU A 121 8.52 -15.00 -10.79
N GLY A 122 9.01 -13.78 -11.07
CA GLY A 122 8.58 -12.99 -12.21
C GLY A 122 7.36 -12.11 -11.98
N PHE A 123 6.97 -11.88 -10.72
CA PHE A 123 5.85 -10.98 -10.40
C PHE A 123 6.34 -9.54 -10.21
N SER A 124 5.61 -8.58 -10.77
CA SER A 124 5.87 -7.17 -10.55
C SER A 124 5.35 -6.71 -9.19
N LYS A 125 5.84 -5.57 -8.71
CA LYS A 125 5.33 -4.97 -7.48
C LYS A 125 3.86 -4.60 -7.58
N THR A 126 3.42 -4.14 -8.75
CA THR A 126 2.00 -3.84 -9.01
C THR A 126 1.12 -5.07 -8.92
N GLN A 127 1.57 -6.20 -9.48
CA GLN A 127 0.87 -7.47 -9.36
C GLN A 127 0.73 -7.91 -7.91
N LEU A 128 1.80 -7.81 -7.13
CA LEU A 128 1.80 -8.15 -5.71
C LEU A 128 0.87 -7.22 -4.91
N ASP A 129 0.90 -5.92 -5.17
CA ASP A 129 0.02 -4.95 -4.53
C ASP A 129 -1.45 -5.31 -4.76
N ASN A 130 -1.82 -5.57 -5.99
CA ASN A 130 -3.20 -5.93 -6.35
C ASN A 130 -3.62 -7.27 -5.75
N PHE A 131 -2.73 -8.24 -5.73
CA PHE A 131 -3.00 -9.52 -5.09
C PHE A 131 -3.25 -9.36 -3.59
N PHE A 132 -2.43 -8.58 -2.89
CA PHE A 132 -2.62 -8.33 -1.46
C PHE A 132 -3.86 -7.50 -1.15
N LYS A 133 -4.28 -6.61 -2.05
CA LYS A 133 -5.51 -5.84 -1.90
C LYS A 133 -6.78 -6.67 -2.03
N THR A 134 -6.76 -7.70 -2.88
CA THR A 134 -7.98 -8.40 -3.31
C THR A 134 -8.01 -9.88 -2.92
N ASN A 135 -6.85 -10.47 -2.60
CA ASN A 135 -6.69 -11.92 -2.43
C ASN A 135 -7.15 -12.70 -3.68
N ASP A 136 -6.97 -12.09 -4.86
CA ASP A 136 -7.36 -12.69 -6.14
C ASP A 136 -6.10 -13.04 -6.95
N PRO A 137 -5.82 -14.35 -7.15
CA PRO A 137 -4.63 -14.78 -7.89
C PRO A 137 -4.60 -14.32 -9.34
N GLN A 138 -5.73 -13.91 -9.92
CA GLN A 138 -5.79 -13.42 -11.29
C GLN A 138 -4.82 -12.25 -11.52
N TYR A 139 -4.61 -11.41 -10.52
CA TYR A 139 -3.68 -10.29 -10.61
C TYR A 139 -2.22 -10.72 -10.74
N LEU A 140 -1.88 -11.96 -10.38
CA LEU A 140 -0.54 -12.51 -10.56
C LEU A 140 -0.29 -13.04 -11.96
N LYS A 141 -1.33 -13.15 -12.79
CA LYS A 141 -1.23 -13.68 -14.17
C LYS A 141 -0.93 -12.61 -15.21
N GLU A 142 -1.07 -11.35 -14.86
CA GLU A 142 -0.94 -10.22 -15.81
C GLU A 142 0.52 -9.81 -16.06
#